data_63844e4dad706828f59a35ed6b7478e8
#
_entry.id   63844e4dad706828f59a35ed6b7478e8
#
_cell.length_a   1.000
_cell.length_b   1.000
_cell.length_c   1.000
_cell.angle_alpha   90.00
_cell.angle_beta   90.00
_cell.angle_gamma   90.00
#
_symmetry.space_group_name_H-M   'P 1'
#
loop_
_entity.id
_entity.type
_entity.pdbx_description
1 polymer ?
#
loop_
_entity_poly.entity_id
_entity_poly.type
_entity_poly.pdbx_seq_one_letter_code
_entity_poly.pdbx_strand_id
1 'polypeptide(L)'
;PWFQDPGVQIHGPGRSKIIIGADKIDHWEQYLDLMVTSIVANGGRSCINASSIWVPAPARGIAEALDERLSQIHARPLDDPEAQLAAFANPEMPHKLSALIDAQMGNAAQDMARGKNERVAEAGGGTFLNPTLIHVDNYEHPLANGEYLFPFAAVVETPQQALVERIGPTLVATALTEDEQLIQQLLASPHVERLNLGPIPTNKLSWDQPHEGNLFDFLYQQRALQRMAG
;
A
#
# COMPACT_ATOMS: atom_id res chain seq x y z
N PRO A 1 6.30 26.72 6.39
CA PRO A 1 6.95 27.60 5.41
C PRO A 1 7.13 26.91 4.05
N TRP A 2 7.51 25.63 4.02
CA TRP A 2 7.82 24.89 2.78
C TRP A 2 6.60 24.56 1.90
N PHE A 3 5.40 24.43 2.45
CA PHE A 3 4.17 24.11 1.71
C PHE A 3 3.72 25.15 0.69
N GLN A 4 4.27 26.37 0.75
CA GLN A 4 3.95 27.47 -0.17
C GLN A 4 5.09 27.77 -1.12
N ASP A 5 6.20 27.05 -1.03
CA ASP A 5 7.35 27.26 -1.90
C ASP A 5 7.18 26.44 -3.19
N PRO A 6 7.04 27.07 -4.38
CA PRO A 6 6.88 26.37 -5.65
C PRO A 6 8.11 25.56 -6.05
N GLY A 7 9.26 25.77 -5.41
CA GLY A 7 10.48 24.99 -5.58
C GLY A 7 10.55 23.72 -4.72
N VAL A 8 9.50 23.45 -3.91
CA VAL A 8 9.44 22.30 -3.02
C VAL A 8 8.30 21.38 -3.41
N GLN A 9 8.62 20.14 -3.73
CA GLN A 9 7.64 19.08 -3.90
C GLN A 9 7.59 18.22 -2.63
N ILE A 10 6.40 18.02 -2.09
CA ILE A 10 6.18 17.26 -0.84
C ILE A 10 5.48 15.95 -1.18
N HIS A 11 6.14 14.86 -0.83
CA HIS A 11 5.62 13.50 -0.98
C HIS A 11 5.07 13.01 0.35
N GLY A 12 3.83 12.52 0.32
CA GLY A 12 3.12 12.02 1.49
C GLY A 12 2.98 10.49 1.48
N PRO A 13 2.10 9.94 2.36
CA PRO A 13 1.74 8.54 2.31
C PRO A 13 1.12 8.18 0.97
N GLY A 14 1.61 7.09 0.34
CA GLY A 14 1.13 6.65 -0.97
C GLY A 14 -0.22 5.95 -0.89
N ARG A 15 -0.48 5.21 0.18
CA ARG A 15 -1.69 4.38 0.36
C ARG A 15 -1.99 3.53 -0.88
N SER A 16 -0.92 2.98 -1.46
CA SER A 16 -1.02 2.17 -2.68
C SER A 16 -1.85 0.91 -2.45
N LYS A 17 -2.58 0.48 -3.47
CA LYS A 17 -3.63 -0.52 -3.33
C LYS A 17 -3.60 -1.57 -4.44
N ILE A 18 -4.10 -2.75 -4.10
CA ILE A 18 -4.50 -3.76 -5.06
C ILE A 18 -6.02 -3.84 -5.03
N ILE A 19 -6.64 -3.86 -6.20
CA ILE A 19 -8.07 -3.96 -6.40
C ILE A 19 -8.34 -5.25 -7.17
N ILE A 20 -9.17 -6.14 -6.64
CA ILE A 20 -9.60 -7.33 -7.35
C ILE A 20 -11.07 -7.12 -7.75
N GLY A 21 -11.35 -7.07 -9.05
CA GLY A 21 -12.71 -6.93 -9.56
C GLY A 21 -13.56 -8.18 -9.32
N ALA A 22 -14.88 -8.03 -9.38
CA ALA A 22 -15.82 -9.12 -9.22
C ALA A 22 -15.64 -10.22 -10.28
N ASP A 23 -15.11 -9.87 -11.44
CA ASP A 23 -14.79 -10.78 -12.56
C ASP A 23 -13.57 -11.66 -12.31
N LYS A 24 -12.73 -11.33 -11.32
CA LYS A 24 -11.48 -12.05 -11.01
C LYS A 24 -11.47 -12.64 -9.59
N ILE A 25 -12.47 -12.34 -8.77
CA ILE A 25 -12.46 -12.72 -7.35
C ILE A 25 -12.44 -14.24 -7.13
N ASP A 26 -13.10 -15.01 -7.97
CA ASP A 26 -13.15 -16.47 -7.86
C ASP A 26 -11.81 -17.17 -8.18
N HIS A 27 -10.82 -16.40 -8.64
CA HIS A 27 -9.50 -16.87 -9.03
C HIS A 27 -8.39 -16.05 -8.36
N TRP A 28 -8.65 -15.48 -7.19
CA TRP A 28 -7.71 -14.59 -6.48
C TRP A 28 -6.38 -15.27 -6.11
N GLU A 29 -6.37 -16.58 -5.94
CA GLU A 29 -5.18 -17.33 -5.52
C GLU A 29 -4.00 -17.17 -6.49
N GLN A 30 -4.28 -17.02 -7.79
CA GLN A 30 -3.22 -16.78 -8.80
C GLN A 30 -2.47 -15.47 -8.60
N TYR A 31 -3.01 -14.54 -7.81
CA TYR A 31 -2.41 -13.24 -7.53
C TYR A 31 -1.72 -13.16 -6.17
N LEU A 32 -1.66 -14.27 -5.42
CA LEU A 32 -1.12 -14.28 -4.06
C LEU A 32 0.33 -13.80 -4.01
N ASP A 33 1.19 -14.28 -4.91
CA ASP A 33 2.60 -13.87 -4.99
C ASP A 33 2.75 -12.38 -5.34
N LEU A 34 1.88 -11.86 -6.21
CA LEU A 34 1.83 -10.43 -6.54
C LEU A 34 1.47 -9.59 -5.32
N MET A 35 0.45 -10.01 -4.56
CA MET A 35 0.01 -9.32 -3.35
C MET A 35 1.12 -9.32 -2.29
N VAL A 36 1.73 -10.47 -2.02
CA VAL A 36 2.87 -10.58 -1.09
C VAL A 36 4.02 -9.68 -1.53
N THR A 37 4.44 -9.75 -2.80
CA THR A 37 5.52 -8.92 -3.34
C THR A 37 5.22 -7.42 -3.19
N SER A 38 3.98 -7.01 -3.48
CA SER A 38 3.57 -5.61 -3.36
C SER A 38 3.59 -5.09 -1.92
N ILE A 39 3.33 -5.96 -0.93
CA ILE A 39 3.34 -5.61 0.48
C ILE A 39 4.77 -5.56 1.04
N VAL A 40 5.60 -6.57 0.75
CA VAL A 40 6.86 -6.79 1.49
C VAL A 40 8.10 -6.20 0.82
N ALA A 41 8.05 -5.91 -0.47
CA ALA A 41 9.21 -5.39 -1.18
C ALA A 41 9.80 -4.18 -0.45
N ASN A 42 11.14 -4.10 -0.41
CA ASN A 42 11.86 -3.05 0.29
C ASN A 42 11.47 -2.92 1.79
N GLY A 43 11.14 -4.04 2.45
CA GLY A 43 10.72 -4.06 3.85
C GLY A 43 9.41 -3.31 4.13
N GLY A 44 8.55 -3.15 3.12
CA GLY A 44 7.26 -2.44 3.23
C GLY A 44 7.39 -0.93 3.48
N ARG A 45 8.54 -0.32 3.15
CA ARG A 45 8.88 1.08 3.51
C ARG A 45 8.75 2.08 2.37
N SER A 46 8.18 1.68 1.26
CA SER A 46 7.96 2.57 0.13
C SER A 46 6.50 2.98 0.01
N CYS A 47 6.24 4.24 -0.38
CA CYS A 47 4.91 4.75 -0.69
C CYS A 47 4.19 3.97 -1.81
N ILE A 48 4.93 3.20 -2.60
CA ILE A 48 4.40 2.31 -3.64
C ILE A 48 4.13 0.88 -3.15
N ASN A 49 4.45 0.53 -1.88
CA ASN A 49 4.00 -0.74 -1.33
C ASN A 49 2.48 -0.74 -1.14
N ALA A 50 1.85 -1.86 -1.45
CA ALA A 50 0.42 -2.01 -1.21
C ALA A 50 0.14 -2.01 0.30
N SER A 51 -0.62 -1.03 0.77
CA SER A 51 -1.08 -0.93 2.16
C SER A 51 -2.50 -1.47 2.34
N SER A 52 -3.20 -1.77 1.24
CA SER A 52 -4.50 -2.45 1.31
C SER A 52 -4.87 -3.16 0.01
N ILE A 53 -5.74 -4.17 0.16
CA ILE A 53 -6.29 -4.98 -0.91
C ILE A 53 -7.81 -4.88 -0.82
N TRP A 54 -8.44 -4.37 -1.89
CA TRP A 54 -9.87 -4.07 -1.92
C TRP A 54 -10.60 -5.06 -2.81
N VAL A 55 -11.63 -5.70 -2.25
CA VAL A 55 -12.36 -6.79 -2.91
C VAL A 55 -13.87 -6.67 -2.72
N PRO A 56 -14.70 -7.08 -3.71
CA PRO A 56 -16.15 -6.92 -3.65
C PRO A 56 -16.89 -8.06 -2.93
N ALA A 57 -16.19 -9.05 -2.41
CA ALA A 57 -16.74 -10.28 -1.83
C ALA A 57 -16.13 -10.58 -0.47
N PRO A 58 -16.63 -11.59 0.26
CA PRO A 58 -16.00 -12.01 1.50
C PRO A 58 -14.51 -12.27 1.30
N ALA A 59 -13.70 -11.53 2.04
CA ALA A 59 -12.25 -11.48 1.84
C ALA A 59 -11.46 -12.34 2.82
N ARG A 60 -12.14 -13.05 3.72
CA ARG A 60 -11.52 -13.82 4.79
C ARG A 60 -10.52 -14.85 4.26
N GLY A 61 -10.87 -15.59 3.18
CA GLY A 61 -9.97 -16.58 2.58
C GLY A 61 -8.69 -15.95 2.02
N ILE A 62 -8.81 -14.76 1.41
CA ILE A 62 -7.66 -13.99 0.93
C ILE A 62 -6.78 -13.55 2.11
N ALA A 63 -7.40 -13.06 3.19
CA ALA A 63 -6.67 -12.63 4.37
C ALA A 63 -5.95 -13.81 5.05
N GLU A 64 -6.58 -14.98 5.16
CA GLU A 64 -5.98 -16.19 5.73
C GLU A 64 -4.77 -16.67 4.91
N ALA A 65 -4.88 -16.73 3.58
CA ALA A 65 -3.80 -17.17 2.71
C ALA A 65 -2.63 -16.16 2.67
N LEU A 66 -2.92 -14.86 2.68
CA LEU A 66 -1.89 -13.84 2.77
C LEU A 66 -1.16 -13.89 4.11
N ASP A 67 -1.88 -14.06 5.22
CA ASP A 67 -1.27 -14.17 6.55
C ASP A 67 -0.36 -15.40 6.63
N GLU A 68 -0.77 -16.53 6.07
CA GLU A 68 0.08 -17.73 6.01
C GLU A 68 1.42 -17.43 5.29
N ARG A 69 1.39 -16.70 4.17
CA ARG A 69 2.60 -16.33 3.42
C ARG A 69 3.43 -15.28 4.15
N LEU A 70 2.79 -14.25 4.68
CA LEU A 70 3.46 -13.17 5.39
C LEU A 70 4.08 -13.63 6.71
N SER A 71 3.48 -14.60 7.39
CA SER A 71 3.99 -15.17 8.64
C SER A 71 5.32 -15.92 8.49
N GLN A 72 5.72 -16.27 7.26
CA GLN A 72 7.06 -16.83 6.99
C GLN A 72 8.17 -15.76 7.02
N ILE A 73 7.80 -14.49 6.95
CA ILE A 73 8.72 -13.36 6.95
C ILE A 73 8.81 -12.82 8.37
N HIS A 74 9.99 -12.91 8.98
CA HIS A 74 10.22 -12.49 10.35
C HIS A 74 11.54 -11.77 10.51
N ALA A 75 11.70 -11.10 11.64
CA ALA A 75 12.92 -10.36 11.97
C ALA A 75 14.14 -11.28 11.94
N ARG A 76 15.20 -10.83 11.32
CA ARG A 76 16.52 -11.49 11.25
C ARG A 76 17.61 -10.48 11.51
N PRO A 77 18.83 -10.90 11.95
CA PRO A 77 19.97 -10.01 12.00
C PRO A 77 20.21 -9.28 10.67
N LEU A 78 20.69 -8.04 10.73
CA LEU A 78 20.86 -7.20 9.53
C LEU A 78 21.95 -7.71 8.56
N ASP A 79 22.84 -8.55 9.04
CA ASP A 79 23.90 -9.22 8.25
C ASP A 79 23.43 -10.56 7.65
N ASP A 80 22.21 -11.01 7.94
CA ASP A 80 21.62 -12.18 7.32
C ASP A 80 21.23 -11.83 5.86
N PRO A 81 21.77 -12.54 4.84
CA PRO A 81 21.47 -12.27 3.43
C PRO A 81 19.99 -12.51 3.07
N GLU A 82 19.26 -13.22 3.92
CA GLU A 82 17.85 -13.50 3.74
C GLU A 82 16.94 -12.53 4.53
N ALA A 83 17.53 -11.49 5.17
CA ALA A 83 16.75 -10.49 5.89
C ALA A 83 15.87 -9.68 4.91
N GLN A 84 14.56 -9.70 5.12
CA GLN A 84 13.58 -8.97 4.32
C GLN A 84 12.99 -7.77 5.04
N LEU A 85 13.11 -7.72 6.37
CA LEU A 85 12.61 -6.63 7.20
C LEU A 85 13.75 -5.67 7.56
N ALA A 86 13.39 -4.40 7.76
CA ALA A 86 14.35 -3.39 8.19
C ALA A 86 14.11 -3.01 9.66
N ALA A 87 15.18 -2.92 10.44
CA ALA A 87 15.14 -2.44 11.81
C ALA A 87 14.73 -0.95 11.86
N PHE A 88 14.12 -0.56 12.97
CA PHE A 88 13.83 0.84 13.23
C PHE A 88 15.03 1.49 13.94
N ALA A 89 15.43 2.66 13.48
CA ALA A 89 16.51 3.43 14.10
C ALA A 89 16.19 3.84 15.54
N ASN A 90 14.91 4.08 15.83
CA ASN A 90 14.43 4.30 17.20
C ASN A 90 13.71 3.04 17.68
N PRO A 91 14.24 2.29 18.65
CA PRO A 91 13.67 1.03 19.13
C PRO A 91 12.29 1.18 19.79
N GLU A 92 11.93 2.38 20.25
CA GLU A 92 10.60 2.66 20.80
C GLU A 92 9.51 2.81 19.72
N MET A 93 9.90 3.07 18.48
CA MET A 93 8.94 3.31 17.41
C MET A 93 8.08 2.09 17.07
N PRO A 94 8.61 0.87 16.96
CA PRO A 94 7.82 -0.34 16.77
C PRO A 94 6.72 -0.53 17.82
N HIS A 95 7.03 -0.30 19.09
CA HIS A 95 6.07 -0.40 20.19
C HIS A 95 4.95 0.64 20.05
N LYS A 96 5.30 1.89 19.71
CA LYS A 96 4.32 2.96 19.50
C LYS A 96 3.41 2.68 18.30
N LEU A 97 3.96 2.21 17.20
CA LEU A 97 3.17 1.84 16.01
C LEU A 97 2.27 0.65 16.29
N SER A 98 2.76 -0.38 16.99
CA SER A 98 1.95 -1.52 17.40
C SER A 98 0.77 -1.08 18.27
N ALA A 99 1.02 -0.25 19.28
CA ALA A 99 -0.04 0.29 20.15
C ALA A 99 -1.05 1.17 19.37
N LEU A 100 -0.57 1.95 18.39
CA LEU A 100 -1.44 2.77 17.53
C LEU A 100 -2.37 1.91 16.67
N ILE A 101 -1.86 0.83 16.09
CA ILE A 101 -2.67 -0.13 15.32
C ILE A 101 -3.71 -0.78 16.23
N ASP A 102 -3.30 -1.27 17.41
CA ASP A 102 -4.21 -1.91 18.37
C ASP A 102 -5.32 -0.96 18.84
N ALA A 103 -5.00 0.31 19.05
CA ALA A 103 -5.98 1.33 19.42
C ALA A 103 -7.04 1.60 18.33
N GLN A 104 -6.72 1.31 17.07
CA GLN A 104 -7.62 1.50 15.94
C GLN A 104 -8.43 0.24 15.57
N MET A 105 -8.11 -0.93 16.13
CA MET A 105 -8.73 -2.21 15.72
C MET A 105 -10.26 -2.23 15.87
N GLY A 106 -10.80 -1.81 17.01
CA GLY A 106 -12.24 -1.88 17.26
C GLY A 106 -12.82 -3.29 17.08
N ASN A 107 -14.11 -3.37 16.71
CA ASN A 107 -14.81 -4.65 16.53
C ASN A 107 -14.96 -5.08 15.07
N ALA A 108 -14.68 -4.18 14.12
CA ALA A 108 -14.85 -4.40 12.67
C ALA A 108 -13.53 -4.70 11.95
N ALA A 109 -12.47 -4.98 12.70
CA ALA A 109 -11.16 -5.37 12.18
C ALA A 109 -10.59 -6.56 12.95
N GLN A 110 -9.92 -7.45 12.24
CA GLN A 110 -9.26 -8.61 12.81
C GLN A 110 -7.78 -8.62 12.40
N ASP A 111 -6.88 -8.63 13.39
CA ASP A 111 -5.47 -8.92 13.14
C ASP A 111 -5.30 -10.42 12.88
N MET A 112 -4.90 -10.78 11.66
CA MET A 112 -4.81 -12.16 11.22
C MET A 112 -3.65 -12.91 11.87
N ALA A 113 -2.57 -12.20 12.22
CA ALA A 113 -1.39 -12.76 12.89
C ALA A 113 -1.55 -12.88 14.42
N ARG A 114 -2.61 -12.30 15.00
CA ARG A 114 -2.79 -12.24 16.45
C ARG A 114 -2.83 -13.64 17.07
N GLY A 115 -1.92 -13.87 18.02
CA GLY A 115 -1.76 -15.17 18.69
C GLY A 115 -0.88 -16.19 17.96
N LYS A 116 -0.38 -15.84 16.75
CA LYS A 116 0.59 -16.65 16.00
C LYS A 116 2.00 -16.10 16.17
N ASN A 117 2.17 -14.80 15.92
CA ASN A 117 3.44 -14.08 16.01
C ASN A 117 3.26 -12.77 16.78
N GLU A 118 4.30 -12.38 17.54
CA GLU A 118 4.34 -11.04 18.12
C GLU A 118 4.64 -10.02 17.01
N ARG A 119 3.91 -8.88 17.00
CA ARG A 119 4.12 -7.84 16.00
C ARG A 119 5.47 -7.17 16.17
N VAL A 120 5.90 -6.88 17.40
CA VAL A 120 7.23 -6.36 17.70
C VAL A 120 8.20 -7.51 17.93
N ALA A 121 9.34 -7.48 17.27
CA ALA A 121 10.37 -8.50 17.37
C ALA A 121 11.77 -7.90 17.46
N GLU A 122 12.70 -8.63 18.09
CA GLU A 122 14.10 -8.26 18.18
C GLU A 122 14.98 -9.30 17.52
N ALA A 123 15.96 -8.86 16.74
CA ALA A 123 16.97 -9.71 16.13
C ALA A 123 18.26 -8.93 15.91
N GLY A 124 19.43 -9.54 16.22
CA GLY A 124 20.74 -8.95 15.95
C GLY A 124 20.94 -7.56 16.55
N GLY A 125 20.28 -7.24 17.67
CA GLY A 125 20.34 -5.93 18.33
C GLY A 125 19.44 -4.86 17.69
N GLY A 126 18.64 -5.21 16.69
CA GLY A 126 17.63 -4.33 16.09
C GLY A 126 16.22 -4.66 16.55
N THR A 127 15.33 -3.65 16.59
CA THR A 127 13.90 -3.80 16.86
C THR A 127 13.12 -3.63 15.56
N PHE A 128 12.22 -4.57 15.28
CA PHE A 128 11.48 -4.71 14.04
C PHE A 128 9.98 -4.76 14.27
N LEU A 129 9.22 -4.56 13.19
CA LEU A 129 7.83 -4.99 13.12
C LEU A 129 7.70 -6.13 12.10
N ASN A 130 7.20 -7.27 12.56
CA ASN A 130 6.82 -8.38 11.70
C ASN A 130 5.63 -7.98 10.82
N PRO A 131 5.48 -8.58 9.62
CA PRO A 131 4.36 -8.30 8.76
C PRO A 131 3.03 -8.41 9.50
N THR A 132 2.16 -7.44 9.26
CA THR A 132 0.85 -7.34 9.92
C THR A 132 -0.23 -7.25 8.85
N LEU A 133 -1.18 -8.17 8.91
CA LEU A 133 -2.33 -8.20 8.02
C LEU A 133 -3.62 -8.04 8.82
N ILE A 134 -4.43 -7.08 8.43
CA ILE A 134 -5.72 -6.79 9.05
C ILE A 134 -6.83 -7.16 8.08
N HIS A 135 -7.78 -7.98 8.49
CA HIS A 135 -9.04 -8.16 7.77
C HIS A 135 -10.05 -7.12 8.26
N VAL A 136 -10.66 -6.43 7.33
CA VAL A 136 -11.61 -5.35 7.59
C VAL A 136 -12.87 -5.57 6.77
N ASP A 137 -13.99 -5.77 7.44
CA ASP A 137 -15.30 -6.00 6.82
C ASP A 137 -16.09 -4.70 6.53
N ASN A 138 -15.48 -3.54 6.81
CA ASN A 138 -16.05 -2.24 6.53
C ASN A 138 -14.98 -1.27 6.00
N TYR A 139 -15.15 -0.79 4.77
CA TYR A 139 -14.24 0.16 4.11
C TYR A 139 -14.15 1.54 4.80
N GLU A 140 -15.06 1.88 5.70
CA GLU A 140 -14.99 3.12 6.50
C GLU A 140 -14.06 2.97 7.71
N HIS A 141 -13.56 1.76 7.98
CA HIS A 141 -12.66 1.52 9.10
C HIS A 141 -11.33 2.27 8.90
N PRO A 142 -10.77 2.92 9.95
CA PRO A 142 -9.52 3.70 9.83
C PRO A 142 -8.35 2.91 9.23
N LEU A 143 -8.23 1.61 9.56
CA LEU A 143 -7.16 0.75 9.04
C LEU A 143 -7.33 0.35 7.57
N ALA A 144 -8.50 0.55 6.94
CA ALA A 144 -8.71 0.29 5.53
C ALA A 144 -7.81 1.15 4.63
N ASN A 145 -7.47 2.34 5.08
CA ASN A 145 -6.58 3.29 4.42
C ASN A 145 -5.33 3.62 5.26
N GLY A 146 -4.99 2.75 6.23
CA GLY A 146 -3.77 2.87 7.03
C GLY A 146 -2.53 2.59 6.19
N GLU A 147 -1.45 3.34 6.42
CA GLU A 147 -0.13 3.07 5.87
C GLU A 147 0.91 3.24 6.96
N TYR A 148 1.81 2.27 7.05
CA TYR A 148 2.88 2.26 8.04
C TYR A 148 4.20 1.86 7.37
N LEU A 149 5.33 2.30 7.92
CA LEU A 149 6.66 2.06 7.34
C LEU A 149 7.23 0.67 7.71
N PHE A 150 6.42 -0.36 7.48
CA PHE A 150 6.78 -1.77 7.56
C PHE A 150 5.75 -2.59 6.76
N PRO A 151 5.96 -3.89 6.49
CA PRO A 151 4.98 -4.70 5.76
C PRO A 151 3.64 -4.76 6.50
N PHE A 152 2.75 -3.85 6.15
CA PHE A 152 1.39 -3.73 6.70
C PHE A 152 0.40 -3.70 5.54
N ALA A 153 -0.67 -4.47 5.64
CA ALA A 153 -1.79 -4.34 4.72
C ALA A 153 -3.13 -4.63 5.40
N ALA A 154 -4.18 -3.98 4.88
CA ALA A 154 -5.56 -4.33 5.18
C ALA A 154 -6.21 -5.04 3.99
N VAL A 155 -6.94 -6.13 4.23
CA VAL A 155 -7.85 -6.73 3.24
C VAL A 155 -9.24 -6.20 3.54
N VAL A 156 -9.82 -5.46 2.58
CA VAL A 156 -11.00 -4.62 2.77
C VAL A 156 -12.15 -5.11 1.91
N GLU A 157 -13.27 -5.44 2.55
CA GLU A 157 -14.50 -5.78 1.84
C GLU A 157 -15.25 -4.51 1.43
N THR A 158 -15.51 -4.36 0.13
CA THR A 158 -16.17 -3.19 -0.42
C THR A 158 -17.01 -3.59 -1.64
N PRO A 159 -18.30 -3.31 -1.67
CA PRO A 159 -19.10 -3.53 -2.88
C PRO A 159 -18.47 -2.83 -4.09
N GLN A 160 -18.38 -3.53 -5.24
CA GLN A 160 -17.71 -3.00 -6.43
C GLN A 160 -18.23 -1.62 -6.84
N GLN A 161 -19.53 -1.38 -6.70
CA GLN A 161 -20.15 -0.10 -7.05
C GLN A 161 -19.68 1.08 -6.19
N ALA A 162 -19.26 0.80 -4.95
CA ALA A 162 -18.76 1.82 -4.03
C ALA A 162 -17.23 1.95 -4.06
N LEU A 163 -16.52 1.00 -4.68
CA LEU A 163 -15.07 0.85 -4.58
C LEU A 163 -14.34 2.14 -4.99
N VAL A 164 -14.57 2.62 -6.22
CA VAL A 164 -13.82 3.77 -6.77
C VAL A 164 -14.08 5.06 -5.99
N GLU A 165 -15.29 5.22 -5.45
CA GLU A 165 -15.63 6.37 -4.60
C GLU A 165 -14.94 6.30 -3.22
N ARG A 166 -14.74 5.08 -2.71
CA ARG A 166 -14.33 4.84 -1.31
C ARG A 166 -12.84 4.58 -1.13
N ILE A 167 -12.11 4.21 -2.18
CA ILE A 167 -10.66 3.92 -2.05
C ILE A 167 -9.85 5.13 -1.55
N GLY A 168 -10.31 6.36 -1.77
CA GLY A 168 -9.59 7.57 -1.39
C GLY A 168 -8.25 7.76 -2.13
N PRO A 169 -7.42 8.71 -1.70
CA PRO A 169 -6.13 8.99 -2.33
C PRO A 169 -5.25 7.74 -2.42
N THR A 170 -4.71 7.49 -3.62
CA THR A 170 -3.99 6.25 -3.96
C THR A 170 -2.89 6.57 -4.96
N LEU A 171 -1.64 6.46 -4.53
CA LEU A 171 -0.48 6.74 -5.37
C LEU A 171 -0.36 5.71 -6.50
N VAL A 172 -0.44 4.43 -6.17
CA VAL A 172 -0.44 3.35 -7.16
C VAL A 172 -1.60 2.41 -6.89
N ALA A 173 -2.48 2.24 -7.86
CA ALA A 173 -3.50 1.21 -7.87
C ALA A 173 -3.12 0.12 -8.87
N THR A 174 -3.10 -1.15 -8.44
CA THR A 174 -3.08 -2.30 -9.35
C THR A 174 -4.48 -2.90 -9.40
N ALA A 175 -5.14 -2.80 -10.55
CA ALA A 175 -6.47 -3.33 -10.79
C ALA A 175 -6.39 -4.67 -11.53
N LEU A 176 -6.81 -5.72 -10.84
CA LEU A 176 -6.93 -7.09 -11.34
C LEU A 176 -8.38 -7.29 -11.81
N THR A 177 -8.68 -6.82 -13.00
CA THR A 177 -10.02 -6.86 -13.61
C THR A 177 -9.94 -6.73 -15.14
N GLU A 178 -10.93 -7.24 -15.84
CA GLU A 178 -11.22 -7.00 -17.23
C GLU A 178 -12.58 -6.28 -17.40
N ASP A 179 -13.22 -5.89 -16.29
CA ASP A 179 -14.45 -5.11 -16.33
C ASP A 179 -14.16 -3.68 -16.81
N GLU A 180 -14.51 -3.41 -18.08
CA GLU A 180 -14.29 -2.12 -18.72
C GLU A 180 -14.97 -0.96 -17.97
N GLN A 181 -16.11 -1.18 -17.32
CA GLN A 181 -16.77 -0.15 -16.55
C GLN A 181 -15.94 0.23 -15.33
N LEU A 182 -15.41 -0.73 -14.57
CA LEU A 182 -14.53 -0.50 -13.44
C LEU A 182 -13.24 0.18 -13.89
N ILE A 183 -12.65 -0.26 -15.00
CA ILE A 183 -11.43 0.33 -15.58
C ILE A 183 -11.66 1.81 -15.91
N GLN A 184 -12.76 2.15 -16.60
CA GLN A 184 -13.06 3.55 -16.93
C GLN A 184 -13.32 4.41 -15.70
N GLN A 185 -13.96 3.87 -14.67
CA GLN A 185 -14.16 4.58 -13.41
C GLN A 185 -12.83 4.85 -12.69
N LEU A 186 -11.90 3.89 -12.67
CA LEU A 186 -10.57 4.06 -12.08
C LEU A 186 -9.73 5.09 -12.86
N LEU A 187 -9.78 5.05 -14.20
CA LEU A 187 -9.10 6.03 -15.05
C LEU A 187 -9.63 7.46 -14.88
N ALA A 188 -10.94 7.60 -14.63
CA ALA A 188 -11.56 8.89 -14.38
C ALA A 188 -11.42 9.38 -12.92
N SER A 189 -10.96 8.53 -12.03
CA SER A 189 -10.89 8.86 -10.59
C SER A 189 -9.78 9.87 -10.31
N PRO A 190 -10.07 10.99 -9.64
CA PRO A 190 -9.05 11.95 -9.23
C PRO A 190 -8.21 11.45 -8.05
N HIS A 191 -8.53 10.29 -7.50
CA HIS A 191 -7.84 9.70 -6.35
C HIS A 191 -6.70 8.76 -6.74
N VAL A 192 -6.63 8.32 -8.00
CA VAL A 192 -5.61 7.38 -8.48
C VAL A 192 -4.59 8.14 -9.31
N GLU A 193 -3.34 8.18 -8.87
CA GLU A 193 -2.28 8.87 -9.59
C GLU A 193 -1.64 7.97 -10.64
N ARG A 194 -1.40 6.70 -10.31
CA ARG A 194 -0.92 5.68 -11.24
C ARG A 194 -1.84 4.47 -11.22
N LEU A 195 -2.31 4.04 -12.38
CA LEU A 195 -3.10 2.83 -12.55
C LEU A 195 -2.30 1.77 -13.32
N ASN A 196 -2.10 0.62 -12.70
CA ASN A 196 -1.63 -0.60 -13.35
C ASN A 196 -2.86 -1.48 -13.66
N LEU A 197 -3.00 -1.93 -14.89
CA LEU A 197 -4.04 -2.88 -15.29
C LEU A 197 -3.44 -4.26 -15.47
N GLY A 198 -4.04 -5.27 -14.82
CA GLY A 198 -3.56 -6.63 -14.82
C GLY A 198 -2.49 -6.93 -13.74
N PRO A 199 -1.82 -8.09 -13.81
CA PRO A 199 -0.98 -8.62 -12.73
C PRO A 199 0.39 -7.94 -12.63
N ILE A 200 0.41 -6.65 -12.34
CA ILE A 200 1.61 -5.83 -12.17
C ILE A 200 1.72 -5.47 -10.68
N PRO A 201 2.78 -5.90 -9.94
CA PRO A 201 2.99 -5.47 -8.56
C PRO A 201 3.05 -3.95 -8.43
N THR A 202 2.52 -3.39 -7.33
CA THR A 202 2.46 -1.93 -7.13
C THR A 202 3.83 -1.27 -7.11
N ASN A 203 4.85 -1.99 -6.68
CA ASN A 203 6.24 -1.52 -6.61
C ASN A 203 7.01 -1.67 -7.93
N LYS A 204 6.39 -2.17 -9.01
CA LYS A 204 7.03 -2.24 -10.33
C LYS A 204 6.79 -0.93 -11.08
N LEU A 205 7.83 -0.13 -11.15
CA LEU A 205 7.82 1.16 -11.85
C LEU A 205 8.51 1.10 -13.21
N SER A 206 8.15 2.04 -14.06
CA SER A 206 8.77 2.28 -15.37
C SER A 206 9.17 3.77 -15.45
N TRP A 207 10.38 4.06 -15.95
CA TRP A 207 10.90 5.42 -16.02
C TRP A 207 10.11 6.35 -16.97
N ASP A 208 9.45 5.77 -17.97
CA ASP A 208 8.58 6.47 -18.90
C ASP A 208 7.17 6.71 -18.35
N GLN A 209 6.86 6.13 -17.18
CA GLN A 209 5.57 6.26 -16.52
C GLN A 209 5.77 6.45 -15.00
N PRO A 210 6.23 7.62 -14.58
CA PRO A 210 6.46 7.93 -13.18
C PRO A 210 5.14 7.98 -12.40
N HIS A 211 5.21 7.69 -11.10
CA HIS A 211 4.05 7.64 -10.22
C HIS A 211 3.77 8.97 -9.51
N GLU A 212 4.71 9.91 -9.51
CA GLU A 212 4.61 11.20 -8.83
C GLU A 212 4.80 12.38 -9.81
N GLY A 213 4.34 12.23 -11.04
CA GLY A 213 4.51 13.22 -12.09
C GLY A 213 5.90 13.19 -12.74
N ASN A 214 6.12 14.13 -13.66
CA ASN A 214 7.35 14.20 -14.42
C ASN A 214 8.34 15.13 -13.72
N LEU A 215 9.47 14.62 -13.29
CA LEU A 215 10.52 15.41 -12.64
C LEU A 215 11.02 16.59 -13.53
N PHE A 216 11.02 16.42 -14.86
CA PHE A 216 11.40 17.50 -15.77
C PHE A 216 10.41 18.66 -15.74
N ASP A 217 9.11 18.40 -15.64
CA ASP A 217 8.09 19.45 -15.55
C ASP A 217 8.23 20.25 -14.25
N PHE A 218 8.65 19.59 -13.18
CA PHE A 218 8.93 20.24 -11.90
C PHE A 218 10.24 21.04 -11.91
N LEU A 219 11.33 20.46 -12.44
CA LEU A 219 12.67 21.10 -12.42
C LEU A 219 12.83 22.18 -13.48
N TYR A 220 12.17 22.07 -14.63
CA TYR A 220 12.33 22.94 -15.79
C TYR A 220 11.04 23.67 -16.13
N GLN A 221 10.57 24.50 -15.20
CA GLN A 221 9.41 25.36 -15.46
C GLN A 221 9.69 26.32 -16.63
N GLN A 222 8.83 26.27 -17.63
CA GLN A 222 8.91 27.19 -18.77
C GLN A 222 8.45 28.59 -18.36
N ARG A 223 9.29 29.58 -18.61
CA ARG A 223 8.94 31.01 -18.42
C ARG A 223 8.40 31.55 -19.72
N ALA A 224 7.21 32.10 -19.72
CA ALA A 224 6.73 32.90 -20.83
C ALA A 224 7.47 34.27 -20.83
N LEU A 225 8.03 34.64 -21.97
CA LEU A 225 8.66 35.93 -22.19
C LEU A 225 8.04 36.58 -23.42
N GLN A 226 7.51 37.79 -23.26
CA GLN A 226 7.08 38.63 -24.34
C GLN A 226 7.92 39.94 -24.32
N ARG A 227 8.50 40.28 -25.47
CA ARG A 227 9.28 41.54 -25.63
C ARG A 227 8.70 42.32 -26.78
N MET A 228 8.36 43.58 -26.54
CA MET A 228 7.99 44.52 -27.61
C MET A 228 9.28 45.07 -28.24
N ALA A 229 9.39 44.99 -29.57
CA ALA A 229 10.45 45.66 -30.28
C ALA A 229 10.17 47.14 -30.22
N GLY A 230 11.15 47.92 -29.76
CA GLY A 230 11.12 49.41 -29.77
C GLY A 230 11.30 49.96 -31.15
#